data_a585252345a8df4da687e4fda7b11465
#
_entry.id   a585252345a8df4da687e4fda7b11465
#
_cell.length_a   1.000
_cell.length_b   1.000
_cell.length_c   1.000
_cell.angle_alpha   90.00
_cell.angle_beta   90.00
_cell.angle_gamma   90.00
#
_symmetry.space_group_name_H-M   'P 1'
#
loop_
_entity.id
_entity.type
_entity.pdbx_description
1 polymer ?
#
loop_
_entity_poly.entity_id
_entity_poly.type
_entity_poly.pdbx_seq_one_letter_code
_entity_poly.pdbx_strand_id
1 'polypeptide(L)'
;MHLSIIIPAFNEERLIERCLQSITSSLAENFKPGFTSEIIVVDNNSTDNTANLAKQAGAQVVFEPINQIGRARNAGAAEATGDWLLFVDADSMLNPGLFADILRLIDDGKSVGCGSTVHMHGLPWWANLTLQLWLSTSILFRWASGALIVCRSDAFRDVGGFNQELYAAEEIGLSQQLKRWGRQRGLQFIILTRHPLETSSRKVALYSAHEVTGQILRVILHPRRTLQDKKQLSVWYDGRR
;
A
#
# COMPACT_ATOMS: atom_id res chain seq x y z
N MET A 1 13.76 -5.98 -16.74
CA MET A 1 12.71 -5.92 -15.70
C MET A 1 12.24 -4.49 -15.56
N HIS A 2 10.95 -4.25 -15.67
CA HIS A 2 10.32 -2.94 -15.49
C HIS A 2 9.38 -2.95 -14.28
N LEU A 3 9.48 -1.95 -13.39
CA LEU A 3 8.70 -1.82 -12.16
C LEU A 3 7.82 -0.57 -12.23
N SER A 4 6.51 -0.73 -12.09
CA SER A 4 5.59 0.39 -11.93
C SER A 4 5.32 0.62 -10.44
N ILE A 5 5.62 1.81 -9.96
CA ILE A 5 5.39 2.24 -8.57
C ILE A 5 4.13 3.10 -8.55
N ILE A 6 3.11 2.64 -7.85
CA ILE A 6 1.77 3.21 -7.84
C ILE A 6 1.48 3.78 -6.46
N ILE A 7 1.16 5.07 -6.40
CA ILE A 7 0.98 5.83 -5.16
C ILE A 7 -0.43 6.43 -5.15
N PRO A 8 -1.39 5.81 -4.47
CA PRO A 8 -2.71 6.43 -4.27
C PRO A 8 -2.56 7.61 -3.31
N ALA A 9 -3.04 8.78 -3.69
CA ALA A 9 -2.93 9.99 -2.90
C ALA A 9 -4.27 10.72 -2.81
N PHE A 10 -4.64 11.14 -1.59
CA PHE A 10 -5.80 11.99 -1.33
C PHE A 10 -5.47 13.02 -0.26
N ASN A 11 -5.33 14.28 -0.63
CA ASN A 11 -4.94 15.39 0.25
C ASN A 11 -3.65 15.10 1.03
N GLU A 12 -2.58 14.79 0.34
CA GLU A 12 -1.26 14.46 0.91
C GLU A 12 -0.18 15.49 0.54
N GLU A 13 -0.56 16.76 0.29
CA GLU A 13 0.39 17.83 -0.07
C GLU A 13 1.59 17.96 0.88
N ARG A 14 1.42 17.59 2.16
CA ARG A 14 2.48 17.68 3.18
C ARG A 14 3.50 16.54 3.11
N LEU A 15 3.15 15.40 2.50
CA LEU A 15 3.96 14.19 2.57
C LEU A 15 4.35 13.64 1.20
N ILE A 16 3.60 13.96 0.13
CA ILE A 16 3.82 13.39 -1.19
C ILE A 16 5.25 13.62 -1.73
N GLU A 17 5.83 14.79 -1.54
CA GLU A 17 7.20 15.06 -2.00
C GLU A 17 8.22 14.21 -1.25
N ARG A 18 8.08 14.05 0.07
CA ARG A 18 8.96 13.19 0.87
C ARG A 18 8.81 11.71 0.49
N CYS A 19 7.60 11.27 0.23
CA CYS A 19 7.34 9.92 -0.28
C CYS A 19 8.08 9.70 -1.61
N LEU A 20 7.88 10.58 -2.60
CA LEU A 20 8.53 10.51 -3.91
C LEU A 20 10.06 10.59 -3.81
N GLN A 21 10.58 11.46 -2.96
CA GLN A 21 12.02 11.56 -2.71
C GLN A 21 12.59 10.27 -2.11
N SER A 22 11.89 9.63 -1.17
CA SER A 22 12.32 8.36 -0.58
C SER A 22 12.38 7.23 -1.61
N ILE A 23 11.42 7.22 -2.53
CA ILE A 23 11.37 6.26 -3.65
C ILE A 23 12.52 6.51 -4.61
N THR A 24 12.71 7.74 -5.09
CA THR A 24 13.79 8.08 -6.03
C THR A 24 15.17 7.83 -5.45
N SER A 25 15.38 8.11 -4.16
CA SER A 25 16.62 7.77 -3.46
C SER A 25 16.84 6.26 -3.39
N SER A 26 15.81 5.48 -3.05
CA SER A 26 15.89 4.03 -3.00
C SER A 26 16.17 3.40 -4.36
N LEU A 27 15.58 3.96 -5.44
CA LEU A 27 15.87 3.56 -6.82
C LEU A 27 17.32 3.85 -7.20
N ALA A 28 17.83 5.03 -6.88
CA ALA A 28 19.20 5.44 -7.19
C ALA A 28 20.25 4.57 -6.47
N GLU A 29 20.05 4.28 -5.18
CA GLU A 29 20.97 3.45 -4.39
C GLU A 29 20.97 1.98 -4.81
N ASN A 30 19.90 1.49 -5.43
CA ASN A 30 19.77 0.10 -5.86
C ASN A 30 19.77 -0.06 -7.39
N PHE A 31 20.33 0.90 -8.11
CA PHE A 31 20.38 0.85 -9.57
C PHE A 31 21.10 -0.40 -10.06
N LYS A 32 20.48 -1.07 -11.03
CA LYS A 32 21.07 -2.23 -11.73
C LYS A 32 20.91 -2.06 -13.24
N PRO A 33 21.92 -2.48 -14.05
CA PRO A 33 21.77 -2.50 -15.50
C PRO A 33 20.55 -3.33 -15.93
N GLY A 34 19.73 -2.79 -16.85
CA GLY A 34 18.52 -3.44 -17.36
C GLY A 34 17.30 -3.36 -16.42
N PHE A 35 17.42 -2.65 -15.29
CA PHE A 35 16.29 -2.27 -14.47
C PHE A 35 15.77 -0.90 -14.91
N THR A 36 14.45 -0.79 -15.07
CA THR A 36 13.75 0.46 -15.35
C THR A 36 12.54 0.58 -14.44
N SER A 37 12.10 1.80 -14.19
CA SER A 37 10.91 2.05 -13.37
C SER A 37 10.12 3.26 -13.86
N GLU A 38 8.85 3.28 -13.53
CA GLU A 38 7.96 4.43 -13.66
C GLU A 38 7.28 4.71 -12.32
N ILE A 39 6.92 5.96 -12.07
CA ILE A 39 6.21 6.38 -10.86
C ILE A 39 4.87 6.98 -11.29
N ILE A 40 3.79 6.39 -10.80
CA ILE A 40 2.41 6.80 -11.08
C ILE A 40 1.76 7.21 -9.77
N VAL A 41 1.46 8.50 -9.63
CA VAL A 41 0.65 9.02 -8.52
C VAL A 41 -0.79 9.09 -8.97
N VAL A 42 -1.67 8.44 -8.23
CA VAL A 42 -3.11 8.51 -8.50
C VAL A 42 -3.74 9.53 -7.57
N ASP A 43 -4.06 10.69 -8.11
CA ASP A 43 -4.83 11.72 -7.40
C ASP A 43 -6.27 11.25 -7.23
N ASN A 44 -6.62 10.82 -6.03
CA ASN A 44 -7.93 10.28 -5.71
C ASN A 44 -8.91 11.39 -5.29
N ASN A 45 -9.06 12.41 -6.15
CA ASN A 45 -9.94 13.55 -5.97
C ASN A 45 -9.49 14.47 -4.82
N SER A 46 -8.20 14.83 -4.78
CA SER A 46 -7.64 15.79 -3.82
C SER A 46 -8.18 17.19 -4.06
N THR A 47 -8.29 17.97 -2.99
CA THR A 47 -8.70 19.38 -2.99
C THR A 47 -7.55 20.33 -2.63
N ASP A 48 -6.38 19.78 -2.30
CA ASP A 48 -5.14 20.48 -1.99
C ASP A 48 -4.15 20.44 -3.17
N ASN A 49 -2.89 20.79 -2.93
CA ASN A 49 -1.87 20.87 -3.99
C ASN A 49 -1.21 19.51 -4.33
N THR A 50 -1.73 18.37 -3.84
CA THR A 50 -1.12 17.04 -3.99
C THR A 50 -0.75 16.72 -5.44
N ALA A 51 -1.70 16.86 -6.37
CA ALA A 51 -1.48 16.51 -7.79
C ALA A 51 -0.39 17.36 -8.46
N ASN A 52 -0.34 18.66 -8.15
CA ASN A 52 0.67 19.55 -8.72
C ASN A 52 2.07 19.24 -8.17
N LEU A 53 2.20 18.98 -6.86
CA LEU A 53 3.48 18.61 -6.25
C LEU A 53 3.99 17.29 -6.82
N ALA A 54 3.11 16.31 -7.03
CA ALA A 54 3.49 15.04 -7.66
C ALA A 54 4.01 15.23 -9.09
N LYS A 55 3.34 16.06 -9.91
CA LYS A 55 3.81 16.40 -11.27
C LYS A 55 5.16 17.11 -11.26
N GLN A 56 5.36 18.08 -10.36
CA GLN A 56 6.61 18.81 -10.22
C GLN A 56 7.77 17.88 -9.81
N ALA A 57 7.50 16.86 -9.01
CA ALA A 57 8.45 15.82 -8.65
C ALA A 57 8.73 14.79 -9.76
N GLY A 58 8.12 14.94 -10.95
CA GLY A 58 8.36 14.10 -12.13
C GLY A 58 7.51 12.82 -12.20
N ALA A 59 6.50 12.67 -11.36
CA ALA A 59 5.59 11.52 -11.44
C ALA A 59 4.54 11.71 -12.55
N GLN A 60 4.15 10.60 -13.18
CA GLN A 60 2.91 10.57 -13.97
C GLN A 60 1.72 10.69 -13.01
N VAL A 61 0.79 11.60 -13.28
CA VAL A 61 -0.40 11.77 -12.44
C VAL A 61 -1.65 11.32 -13.17
N VAL A 62 -2.37 10.39 -12.54
CA VAL A 62 -3.66 9.84 -12.99
C VAL A 62 -4.76 10.35 -12.06
N PHE A 63 -5.91 10.74 -12.58
CA PHE A 63 -7.04 11.20 -11.78
C PHE A 63 -8.10 10.11 -11.59
N GLU A 64 -8.48 9.81 -10.35
CA GLU A 64 -9.60 8.93 -10.00
C GLU A 64 -10.65 9.74 -9.22
N PRO A 65 -11.84 9.98 -9.80
CA PRO A 65 -12.84 10.88 -9.22
C PRO A 65 -13.54 10.33 -7.96
N ILE A 66 -13.53 9.00 -7.78
CA ILE A 66 -14.20 8.37 -6.64
C ILE A 66 -13.17 8.13 -5.54
N ASN A 67 -13.31 8.86 -4.42
CA ASN A 67 -12.42 8.73 -3.27
C ASN A 67 -12.58 7.36 -2.59
N GLN A 68 -11.77 6.40 -3.06
CA GLN A 68 -11.68 5.03 -2.56
C GLN A 68 -10.31 4.45 -2.94
N ILE A 69 -9.55 4.00 -1.95
CA ILE A 69 -8.15 3.59 -2.11
C ILE A 69 -7.98 2.42 -3.09
N GLY A 70 -8.86 1.40 -3.04
CA GLY A 70 -8.81 0.27 -3.97
C GLY A 70 -9.03 0.68 -5.43
N ARG A 71 -9.92 1.66 -5.67
CA ARG A 71 -10.14 2.24 -7.01
C ARG A 71 -8.90 3.00 -7.49
N ALA A 72 -8.34 3.84 -6.63
CA ALA A 72 -7.13 4.58 -6.97
C ALA A 72 -5.97 3.63 -7.32
N ARG A 73 -5.75 2.58 -6.54
CA ARG A 73 -4.73 1.57 -6.86
C ARG A 73 -4.99 0.86 -8.19
N ASN A 74 -6.25 0.49 -8.47
CA ASN A 74 -6.63 -0.12 -9.73
C ASN A 74 -6.45 0.84 -10.92
N ALA A 75 -6.80 2.12 -10.77
CA ALA A 75 -6.60 3.13 -11.80
C ALA A 75 -5.11 3.30 -12.14
N GLY A 76 -4.23 3.35 -11.14
CA GLY A 76 -2.79 3.37 -11.37
C GLY A 76 -2.26 2.10 -12.03
N ALA A 77 -2.77 0.93 -11.63
CA ALA A 77 -2.39 -0.35 -12.25
C ALA A 77 -2.86 -0.49 -13.70
N ALA A 78 -3.91 0.20 -14.09
CA ALA A 78 -4.39 0.22 -15.49
C ALA A 78 -3.43 0.98 -16.41
N GLU A 79 -2.76 2.03 -15.90
CA GLU A 79 -1.76 2.82 -16.63
C GLU A 79 -0.35 2.21 -16.57
N ALA A 80 -0.14 1.24 -15.67
CA ALA A 80 1.16 0.65 -15.42
C ALA A 80 1.61 -0.28 -16.55
N THR A 81 2.88 -0.11 -16.98
CA THR A 81 3.52 -0.89 -18.05
C THR A 81 4.51 -1.93 -17.52
N GLY A 82 4.82 -1.92 -16.23
CA GLY A 82 5.82 -2.78 -15.60
C GLY A 82 5.44 -4.26 -15.53
N ASP A 83 6.49 -5.11 -15.51
CA ASP A 83 6.37 -6.54 -15.23
C ASP A 83 5.91 -6.80 -13.79
N TRP A 84 6.24 -5.84 -12.91
CA TRP A 84 5.91 -5.84 -11.49
C TRP A 84 5.25 -4.53 -11.09
N LEU A 85 4.27 -4.63 -10.18
CA LEU A 85 3.58 -3.50 -9.57
C LEU A 85 4.01 -3.38 -8.11
N LEU A 86 4.38 -2.18 -7.68
CA LEU A 86 4.64 -1.82 -6.29
C LEU A 86 3.62 -0.75 -5.90
N PHE A 87 2.70 -1.07 -5.02
CA PHE A 87 1.78 -0.13 -4.41
C PHE A 87 2.37 0.36 -3.10
N VAL A 88 2.44 1.67 -2.91
CA VAL A 88 2.91 2.29 -1.67
C VAL A 88 2.06 3.52 -1.34
N ASP A 89 1.65 3.68 -0.08
CA ASP A 89 0.84 4.80 0.34
C ASP A 89 1.63 6.12 0.33
N ALA A 90 0.97 7.23 -0.01
CA ALA A 90 1.57 8.56 -0.16
C ALA A 90 2.16 9.16 1.14
N ASP A 91 1.80 8.60 2.30
CA ASP A 91 2.33 8.97 3.61
C ASP A 91 3.42 8.02 4.13
N SER A 92 3.96 7.18 3.24
CA SER A 92 4.97 6.17 3.56
C SER A 92 6.31 6.51 2.90
N MET A 93 7.41 6.07 3.55
CA MET A 93 8.78 6.31 3.10
C MET A 93 9.43 4.96 2.81
N LEU A 94 9.74 4.73 1.53
CA LEU A 94 10.49 3.56 1.11
C LEU A 94 11.97 3.73 1.47
N ASN A 95 12.54 2.78 2.21
CA ASN A 95 13.96 2.82 2.49
C ASN A 95 14.76 1.91 1.54
N PRO A 96 16.04 2.22 1.27
CA PRO A 96 16.86 1.46 0.32
C PRO A 96 17.01 -0.02 0.69
N GLY A 97 17.02 -0.35 1.98
CA GLY A 97 17.12 -1.73 2.46
C GLY A 97 15.88 -2.56 2.12
N LEU A 98 14.69 -2.01 2.31
CA LEU A 98 13.43 -2.65 1.91
C LEU A 98 13.37 -2.81 0.39
N PHE A 99 13.78 -1.77 -0.35
CA PHE A 99 13.81 -1.85 -1.80
C PHE A 99 14.77 -2.91 -2.32
N ALA A 100 15.96 -3.05 -1.70
CA ALA A 100 16.89 -4.13 -1.99
C ALA A 100 16.30 -5.53 -1.71
N ASP A 101 15.53 -5.67 -0.62
CA ASP A 101 14.83 -6.93 -0.31
C ASP A 101 13.75 -7.26 -1.37
N ILE A 102 13.01 -6.24 -1.85
CA ILE A 102 12.04 -6.39 -2.95
C ILE A 102 12.74 -6.84 -4.23
N LEU A 103 13.83 -6.20 -4.63
CA LEU A 103 14.57 -6.57 -5.83
C LEU A 103 15.12 -8.00 -5.75
N ARG A 104 15.65 -8.42 -4.58
CA ARG A 104 16.12 -9.81 -4.38
C ARG A 104 14.99 -10.82 -4.51
N LEU A 105 13.81 -10.50 -3.98
CA LEU A 105 12.62 -11.33 -4.12
C LEU A 105 12.20 -11.50 -5.59
N ILE A 106 12.25 -10.42 -6.36
CA ILE A 106 11.92 -10.43 -7.79
C ILE A 106 12.94 -11.27 -8.56
N ASP A 107 14.23 -11.04 -8.30
CA ASP A 107 15.33 -11.75 -8.96
C ASP A 107 15.34 -13.27 -8.65
N ASP A 108 14.93 -13.68 -7.44
CA ASP A 108 14.82 -15.11 -7.05
C ASP A 108 13.75 -15.88 -7.85
N GLY A 109 12.78 -15.16 -8.42
CA GLY A 109 11.76 -15.73 -9.31
C GLY A 109 10.79 -16.72 -8.65
N LYS A 110 10.83 -16.89 -7.30
CA LYS A 110 10.00 -17.84 -6.56
C LYS A 110 8.76 -17.24 -5.94
N SER A 111 8.54 -15.93 -6.15
CA SER A 111 7.45 -15.21 -5.52
C SER A 111 6.46 -14.64 -6.53
N VAL A 112 5.17 -14.67 -6.19
CA VAL A 112 4.11 -13.94 -6.89
C VAL A 112 4.03 -12.50 -6.42
N GLY A 113 4.53 -12.23 -5.22
CA GLY A 113 4.52 -10.91 -4.61
C GLY A 113 4.86 -10.94 -3.13
N CYS A 114 4.88 -9.76 -2.51
CA CYS A 114 5.11 -9.59 -1.09
C CYS A 114 4.36 -8.38 -0.53
N GLY A 115 4.20 -8.36 0.79
CA GLY A 115 4.00 -7.18 1.59
C GLY A 115 5.24 -6.91 2.45
N SER A 116 5.18 -5.88 3.28
CA SER A 116 6.20 -5.61 4.30
C SER A 116 5.58 -5.39 5.67
N THR A 117 6.38 -5.56 6.72
CA THR A 117 6.07 -4.96 8.02
C THR A 117 6.17 -3.45 7.94
N VAL A 118 5.47 -2.76 8.82
CA VAL A 118 5.49 -1.29 8.90
C VAL A 118 6.04 -0.83 10.24
N HIS A 119 6.65 0.33 10.24
CA HIS A 119 7.10 1.03 11.44
C HIS A 119 6.47 2.43 11.49
N MET A 120 5.94 2.81 12.65
CA MET A 120 5.34 4.11 12.92
C MET A 120 6.01 4.73 14.14
N HIS A 121 6.51 5.96 14.02
CA HIS A 121 7.14 6.67 15.13
C HIS A 121 6.10 7.34 16.03
N GLY A 122 6.41 7.41 17.35
CA GLY A 122 5.62 8.19 18.31
C GLY A 122 4.23 7.63 18.64
N LEU A 123 4.01 6.34 18.42
CA LEU A 123 2.74 5.70 18.79
C LEU A 123 2.57 5.63 20.30
N PRO A 124 1.35 5.89 20.83
CA PRO A 124 1.02 5.55 22.21
C PRO A 124 1.10 4.04 22.41
N TRP A 125 1.35 3.60 23.64
CA TRP A 125 1.61 2.19 23.96
C TRP A 125 0.51 1.23 23.47
N TRP A 126 -0.75 1.61 23.59
CA TRP A 126 -1.91 0.80 23.16
C TRP A 126 -1.95 0.63 21.61
N ALA A 127 -1.62 1.68 20.86
CA ALA A 127 -1.56 1.63 19.41
C ALA A 127 -0.37 0.79 18.94
N ASN A 128 0.77 0.89 19.62
CA ASN A 128 1.92 0.03 19.35
C ASN A 128 1.57 -1.45 19.60
N LEU A 129 0.90 -1.78 20.71
CA LEU A 129 0.45 -3.15 20.96
C LEU A 129 -0.49 -3.65 19.86
N THR A 130 -1.47 -2.84 19.45
CA THR A 130 -2.40 -3.17 18.35
C THR A 130 -1.63 -3.40 17.05
N LEU A 131 -0.65 -2.55 16.72
CA LEU A 131 0.20 -2.71 15.55
C LEU A 131 1.00 -4.02 15.60
N GLN A 132 1.62 -4.36 16.74
CA GLN A 132 2.38 -5.60 16.88
C GLN A 132 1.50 -6.86 16.72
N LEU A 133 0.28 -6.84 17.26
CA LEU A 133 -0.69 -7.92 17.05
C LEU A 133 -1.08 -8.04 15.57
N TRP A 134 -1.32 -6.91 14.89
CA TRP A 134 -1.58 -6.90 13.46
C TRP A 134 -0.40 -7.43 12.65
N LEU A 135 0.82 -6.98 12.92
CA LEU A 135 2.03 -7.44 12.23
C LEU A 135 2.25 -8.95 12.42
N SER A 136 2.04 -9.46 13.64
CA SER A 136 2.12 -10.90 13.92
C SER A 136 1.09 -11.69 13.10
N THR A 137 -0.14 -11.18 13.02
CA THR A 137 -1.21 -11.74 12.19
C THR A 137 -0.86 -11.68 10.69
N SER A 138 -0.37 -10.53 10.23
CA SER A 138 0.08 -10.30 8.86
C SER A 138 1.15 -11.31 8.44
N ILE A 139 2.15 -11.52 9.27
CA ILE A 139 3.24 -12.49 9.00
C ILE A 139 2.69 -13.92 8.99
N LEU A 140 1.90 -14.30 10.00
CA LEU A 140 1.36 -15.67 10.15
C LEU A 140 0.48 -16.04 8.95
N PHE A 141 -0.44 -15.15 8.57
CA PHE A 141 -1.38 -15.41 7.49
C PHE A 141 -0.86 -14.92 6.13
N ARG A 142 0.30 -14.30 6.07
CA ARG A 142 0.85 -13.67 4.86
C ARG A 142 -0.16 -12.72 4.20
N TRP A 143 -0.71 -11.81 4.98
CA TRP A 143 -1.57 -10.72 4.54
C TRP A 143 -0.77 -9.43 4.49
N ALA A 144 -0.74 -8.77 3.34
CA ALA A 144 -0.08 -7.47 3.25
C ALA A 144 -0.77 -6.44 4.14
N SER A 145 0.03 -5.52 4.67
CA SER A 145 -0.45 -4.34 5.40
C SER A 145 -0.82 -3.27 4.44
N GLY A 146 -1.72 -3.03 3.78
CA GLY A 146 -2.09 -2.01 2.77
C GLY A 146 -1.03 -0.95 2.39
N ALA A 147 -0.15 -0.59 3.32
CA ALA A 147 0.85 0.44 3.11
C ALA A 147 1.92 0.11 2.04
N LEU A 148 2.22 -1.20 1.83
CA LEU A 148 3.09 -1.66 0.75
C LEU A 148 2.68 -3.05 0.27
N ILE A 149 2.46 -3.16 -1.04
CA ILE A 149 2.20 -4.43 -1.72
C ILE A 149 3.01 -4.47 -3.01
N VAL A 150 3.72 -5.56 -3.23
CA VAL A 150 4.41 -5.84 -4.49
C VAL A 150 3.82 -7.09 -5.10
N CYS A 151 3.54 -7.09 -6.39
CA CYS A 151 3.08 -8.29 -7.08
C CYS A 151 3.42 -8.28 -8.58
N ARG A 152 3.41 -9.45 -9.18
CA ARG A 152 3.52 -9.60 -10.62
C ARG A 152 2.31 -8.97 -11.31
N SER A 153 2.53 -8.27 -12.41
CA SER A 153 1.47 -7.61 -13.17
C SER A 153 0.48 -8.60 -13.79
N ASP A 154 0.97 -9.73 -14.29
CA ASP A 154 0.13 -10.79 -14.84
C ASP A 154 -0.79 -11.39 -13.75
N ALA A 155 -0.24 -11.68 -12.57
CA ALA A 155 -1.01 -12.18 -11.44
C ALA A 155 -2.08 -11.18 -10.98
N PHE A 156 -1.72 -9.89 -10.89
CA PHE A 156 -2.66 -8.83 -10.50
C PHE A 156 -3.84 -8.73 -11.45
N ARG A 157 -3.58 -8.78 -12.76
CA ARG A 157 -4.62 -8.74 -13.80
C ARG A 157 -5.50 -9.98 -13.77
N ASP A 158 -4.90 -11.17 -13.66
CA ASP A 158 -5.63 -12.46 -13.63
C ASP A 158 -6.58 -12.57 -12.43
N VAL A 159 -6.20 -12.01 -11.27
CA VAL A 159 -7.06 -12.04 -10.07
C VAL A 159 -8.08 -10.90 -10.01
N GLY A 160 -8.05 -9.96 -10.96
CA GLY A 160 -9.00 -8.86 -11.07
C GLY A 160 -8.68 -7.64 -10.20
N GLY A 161 -7.46 -7.55 -9.65
CA GLY A 161 -7.02 -6.40 -8.85
C GLY A 161 -7.67 -6.29 -7.47
N PHE A 162 -7.72 -5.06 -6.94
CA PHE A 162 -8.38 -4.76 -5.67
C PHE A 162 -9.90 -4.77 -5.81
N ASN A 163 -10.58 -5.35 -4.82
CA ASN A 163 -12.04 -5.36 -4.78
C ASN A 163 -12.58 -3.94 -4.50
N GLN A 164 -13.29 -3.38 -5.47
CA GLN A 164 -13.85 -2.02 -5.41
C GLN A 164 -15.16 -1.92 -4.61
N GLU A 165 -15.72 -3.03 -4.13
CA GLU A 165 -16.86 -3.01 -3.21
C GLU A 165 -16.42 -2.71 -1.77
N LEU A 166 -15.12 -2.83 -1.47
CA LEU A 166 -14.56 -2.64 -0.14
C LEU A 166 -13.92 -1.25 -0.01
N TYR A 167 -14.20 -0.58 1.08
CA TYR A 167 -13.58 0.68 1.46
C TYR A 167 -12.38 0.50 2.42
N ALA A 168 -12.19 -0.69 2.97
CA ALA A 168 -11.02 -1.07 3.77
C ALA A 168 -10.80 -2.60 3.69
N ALA A 169 -9.59 -3.06 4.05
CA ALA A 169 -9.17 -4.47 4.03
C ALA A 169 -9.19 -5.13 2.63
N GLU A 170 -9.25 -4.34 1.55
CA GLU A 170 -9.15 -4.81 0.17
C GLU A 170 -7.80 -5.49 -0.12
N GLU A 171 -6.73 -5.09 0.58
CA GLU A 171 -5.39 -5.67 0.50
C GLU A 171 -5.34 -7.10 1.04
N ILE A 172 -6.16 -7.44 2.03
CA ILE A 172 -6.27 -8.81 2.57
C ILE A 172 -6.85 -9.72 1.50
N GLY A 173 -7.91 -9.26 0.83
CA GLY A 173 -8.54 -9.99 -0.27
C GLY A 173 -7.57 -10.24 -1.42
N LEU A 174 -6.84 -9.21 -1.86
CA LEU A 174 -5.82 -9.31 -2.89
C LEU A 174 -4.71 -10.28 -2.48
N SER A 175 -4.19 -10.18 -1.24
CA SER A 175 -3.17 -11.10 -0.74
C SER A 175 -3.61 -12.56 -0.80
N GLN A 176 -4.89 -12.86 -0.46
CA GLN A 176 -5.44 -14.20 -0.54
C GLN A 176 -5.56 -14.70 -1.99
N GLN A 177 -5.99 -13.85 -2.90
CA GLN A 177 -6.12 -14.17 -4.32
C GLN A 177 -4.75 -14.42 -4.95
N LEU A 178 -3.76 -13.56 -4.70
CA LEU A 178 -2.38 -13.73 -5.17
C LEU A 178 -1.75 -15.03 -4.62
N LYS A 179 -1.99 -15.36 -3.34
CA LYS A 179 -1.54 -16.65 -2.77
C LYS A 179 -2.14 -17.85 -3.47
N ARG A 180 -3.42 -17.81 -3.82
CA ARG A 180 -4.10 -18.90 -4.56
C ARG A 180 -3.51 -19.03 -5.97
N TRP A 181 -3.38 -17.91 -6.67
CA TRP A 181 -2.80 -17.85 -8.01
C TRP A 181 -1.35 -18.36 -8.03
N GLY A 182 -0.54 -17.92 -7.08
CA GLY A 182 0.87 -18.34 -6.93
C GLY A 182 1.01 -19.81 -6.59
N ARG A 183 0.19 -20.34 -5.67
CA ARG A 183 0.22 -21.75 -5.27
C ARG A 183 0.05 -22.70 -6.47
N GLN A 184 -0.82 -22.37 -7.41
CA GLN A 184 -1.04 -23.16 -8.63
C GLN A 184 0.18 -23.17 -9.56
N ARG A 185 1.14 -22.26 -9.36
CA ARG A 185 2.34 -22.06 -10.18
C ARG A 185 3.65 -22.28 -9.42
N GLY A 186 3.57 -22.80 -8.19
CA GLY A 186 4.75 -23.01 -7.33
C GLY A 186 5.36 -21.72 -6.78
N LEU A 187 4.62 -20.58 -6.83
CA LEU A 187 5.08 -19.28 -6.37
C LEU A 187 4.51 -18.94 -4.99
N GLN A 188 5.27 -18.19 -4.20
CA GLN A 188 4.88 -17.78 -2.84
C GLN A 188 4.54 -16.30 -2.77
N PHE A 189 3.65 -15.94 -1.84
CA PHE A 189 3.46 -14.57 -1.35
C PHE A 189 4.03 -14.51 0.06
N ILE A 190 4.92 -13.55 0.33
CA ILE A 190 5.62 -13.45 1.62
C ILE A 190 5.48 -12.05 2.24
N ILE A 191 5.80 -11.93 3.52
CA ILE A 191 5.92 -10.63 4.21
C ILE A 191 7.39 -10.40 4.52
N LEU A 192 7.94 -9.30 3.99
CA LEU A 192 9.30 -8.85 4.27
C LEU A 192 9.35 -8.23 5.68
N THR A 193 10.29 -8.70 6.51
CA THR A 193 10.36 -8.31 7.93
C THR A 193 11.67 -7.66 8.32
N ARG A 194 12.69 -7.72 7.46
CA ARG A 194 14.05 -7.26 7.79
C ARG A 194 14.15 -5.74 7.83
N HIS A 195 13.55 -5.08 6.85
CA HIS A 195 13.54 -3.63 6.72
C HIS A 195 12.08 -3.17 6.64
N PRO A 196 11.46 -2.73 7.74
CA PRO A 196 10.06 -2.30 7.73
C PRO A 196 9.90 -1.01 6.91
N LEU A 197 8.73 -0.85 6.28
CA LEU A 197 8.32 0.40 5.67
C LEU A 197 8.05 1.44 6.76
N GLU A 198 8.60 2.62 6.64
CA GLU A 198 8.24 3.73 7.53
C GLU A 198 6.95 4.37 7.03
N THR A 199 5.95 4.49 7.91
CA THR A 199 4.67 5.13 7.58
C THR A 199 4.24 6.12 8.66
N SER A 200 3.42 7.07 8.28
CA SER A 200 2.98 8.14 9.16
C SER A 200 2.07 7.62 10.28
N SER A 201 2.37 8.02 11.52
CA SER A 201 1.49 7.81 12.68
C SER A 201 0.38 8.88 12.80
N ARG A 202 0.33 9.85 11.87
CA ARG A 202 -0.59 11.00 11.92
C ARG A 202 -2.04 10.58 12.14
N LYS A 203 -2.52 9.60 11.39
CA LYS A 203 -3.90 9.10 11.52
C LYS A 203 -4.18 8.53 12.91
N VAL A 204 -3.23 7.81 13.50
CA VAL A 204 -3.38 7.25 14.85
C VAL A 204 -3.49 8.34 15.90
N ALA A 205 -2.75 9.45 15.75
CA ALA A 205 -2.81 10.59 16.66
C ALA A 205 -4.16 11.34 16.64
N LEU A 206 -4.95 11.18 15.58
CA LEU A 206 -6.24 11.85 15.41
C LEU A 206 -7.41 11.11 16.08
N TYR A 207 -7.21 9.85 16.51
CA TYR A 207 -8.27 9.01 17.05
C TYR A 207 -7.91 8.50 18.46
N SER A 208 -8.93 8.43 19.30
CA SER A 208 -8.80 7.82 20.63
C SER A 208 -8.78 6.28 20.54
N ALA A 209 -8.26 5.63 21.59
CA ALA A 209 -8.28 4.18 21.69
C ALA A 209 -9.70 3.60 21.57
N HIS A 210 -10.72 4.29 22.11
CA HIS A 210 -12.12 3.86 22.03
C HIS A 210 -12.66 3.91 20.60
N GLU A 211 -12.31 4.94 19.81
CA GLU A 211 -12.74 5.03 18.40
C GLU A 211 -12.14 3.89 17.58
N VAL A 212 -10.83 3.62 17.77
CA VAL A 212 -10.12 2.56 17.05
C VAL A 212 -10.64 1.17 17.46
N THR A 213 -10.76 0.90 18.76
CA THR A 213 -11.27 -0.41 19.23
C THR A 213 -12.72 -0.63 18.85
N GLY A 214 -13.57 0.40 18.91
CA GLY A 214 -14.94 0.34 18.45
C GLY A 214 -15.05 0.04 16.94
N GLN A 215 -14.14 0.62 16.14
CA GLN A 215 -14.07 0.35 14.70
C GLN A 215 -13.65 -1.11 14.44
N ILE A 216 -12.61 -1.61 15.13
CA ILE A 216 -12.14 -3.00 15.01
C ILE A 216 -13.27 -3.97 15.39
N LEU A 217 -13.96 -3.74 16.49
CA LEU A 217 -15.09 -4.59 16.91
C LEU A 217 -16.22 -4.62 15.88
N ARG A 218 -16.57 -3.48 15.27
CA ARG A 218 -17.58 -3.44 14.19
C ARG A 218 -17.15 -4.26 12.98
N VAL A 219 -15.88 -4.16 12.58
CA VAL A 219 -15.33 -4.97 11.48
C VAL A 219 -15.38 -6.46 11.81
N ILE A 220 -15.06 -6.87 13.04
CA ILE A 220 -15.10 -8.27 13.46
C ILE A 220 -16.55 -8.81 13.48
N LEU A 221 -17.48 -8.04 14.05
CA LEU A 221 -18.88 -8.48 14.22
C LEU A 221 -19.68 -8.44 12.92
N HIS A 222 -19.44 -7.43 12.08
CA HIS A 222 -20.21 -7.20 10.85
C HIS A 222 -19.29 -6.88 9.66
N PRO A 223 -18.37 -7.78 9.26
CA PRO A 223 -17.29 -7.46 8.32
C PRO A 223 -17.82 -6.94 6.98
N ARG A 224 -18.76 -7.64 6.34
CA ARG A 224 -19.27 -7.21 5.02
C ARG A 224 -19.94 -5.84 5.08
N ARG A 225 -20.86 -5.65 6.02
CA ARG A 225 -21.61 -4.40 6.16
C ARG A 225 -20.70 -3.21 6.47
N THR A 226 -19.72 -3.41 7.36
CA THR A 226 -18.80 -2.35 7.78
C THR A 226 -17.81 -2.00 6.67
N LEU A 227 -17.22 -2.99 6.02
CA LEU A 227 -16.18 -2.78 5.01
C LEU A 227 -16.73 -2.25 3.67
N GLN A 228 -18.03 -2.44 3.39
CA GLN A 228 -18.70 -1.94 2.18
C GLN A 228 -19.36 -0.56 2.36
N ASP A 229 -19.36 -0.01 3.57
CA ASP A 229 -19.98 1.29 3.84
C ASP A 229 -18.96 2.32 4.33
N LYS A 230 -18.60 3.27 3.46
CA LYS A 230 -17.68 4.37 3.75
C LYS A 230 -18.02 5.12 5.05
N LYS A 231 -19.32 5.30 5.34
CA LYS A 231 -19.78 6.04 6.54
C LYS A 231 -19.46 5.30 7.84
N GLN A 232 -19.30 3.99 7.80
CA GLN A 232 -18.96 3.19 8.96
C GLN A 232 -17.44 3.10 9.21
N LEU A 233 -16.63 3.64 8.31
CA LEU A 233 -15.15 3.59 8.35
C LEU A 233 -14.56 4.98 8.67
N SER A 234 -15.01 5.59 9.79
CA SER A 234 -14.62 6.94 10.19
C SER A 234 -13.09 7.11 10.28
N VAL A 235 -12.37 6.12 10.82
CA VAL A 235 -10.91 6.16 10.95
C VAL A 235 -10.18 6.35 9.62
N TRP A 236 -10.80 5.97 8.49
CA TRP A 236 -10.20 6.12 7.16
C TRP A 236 -10.79 7.28 6.35
N TYR A 237 -12.06 7.65 6.60
CA TYR A 237 -12.82 8.48 5.66
C TYR A 237 -13.56 9.69 6.26
N ASP A 238 -13.40 10.00 7.56
CA ASP A 238 -14.11 11.15 8.18
C ASP A 238 -13.47 12.51 7.89
N GLY A 239 -12.36 12.54 7.14
CA GLY A 239 -11.70 13.76 6.69
C GLY A 239 -10.76 14.41 7.70
N ARG A 240 -10.57 13.87 8.89
CA ARG A 240 -9.54 14.35 9.83
C ARG A 240 -8.14 14.16 9.23
N ARG A 241 -7.30 15.25 9.27
CA ARG A 241 -5.96 15.25 8.66
C ARG A 241 -4.97 16.15 9.41
#